data_28db8d3b654420a52d341ba8a4a1adcb
#
_entry.id   28db8d3b654420a52d341ba8a4a1adcb
#
_cell.length_a   1.000
_cell.length_b   1.000
_cell.length_c   1.000
_cell.angle_alpha   90.00
_cell.angle_beta   90.00
_cell.angle_gamma   90.00
#
_symmetry.space_group_name_H-M   'P 1'
#
loop_
_entity.id
_entity.type
_entity.pdbx_description
1 polymer ?
#
loop_
_entity_poly.entity_id
_entity_poly.type
_entity_poly.pdbx_seq_one_letter_code
_entity_poly.pdbx_strand_id
1 'polypeptide(L)'
;MSSHSTLTVQNLGKHYGGTPVFAQVDFAVQPGEFVAIVGDSGVGKSTLLNCLAGLDQWDEGDITYTAANGTATRLADLDDTARALWRRAHVGFVFQAFHVLPHLDVAQNVALPLMLLGQTDPARVQAMLDAVGLGALGSRLPQQLSGGQLQRVAIARALVHRPGLLLADEPTGNLDPTTAALVMDLLLAQTREQGASLVLVTHSDAAAARADRVLRLTASGMVG
;
A
#
# COMPACT_ATOMS: atom_id res chain seq x y z
N MET A 1 23.98 9.50 12.57
CA MET A 1 22.66 9.71 11.94
C MET A 1 21.74 8.65 12.52
N SER A 2 20.77 9.03 13.34
CA SER A 2 19.80 8.07 13.88
C SER A 2 18.93 7.58 12.72
N SER A 3 19.08 6.33 12.32
CA SER A 3 18.19 5.70 11.33
C SER A 3 16.85 5.46 12.00
N HIS A 4 15.89 6.36 11.75
CA HIS A 4 14.51 6.14 12.18
C HIS A 4 13.76 5.37 11.09
N SER A 5 12.97 4.39 11.50
CA SER A 5 12.13 3.60 10.58
C SER A 5 10.95 4.43 10.07
N THR A 6 10.55 4.24 8.81
CA THR A 6 9.33 4.84 8.26
C THR A 6 8.08 4.30 8.97
N LEU A 7 8.07 3.02 9.31
CA LEU A 7 6.98 2.37 10.03
C LEU A 7 7.56 1.50 11.15
N THR A 8 6.99 1.60 12.34
CA THR A 8 7.32 0.73 13.48
C THR A 8 6.03 0.12 14.02
N VAL A 9 6.00 -1.19 14.14
CA VAL A 9 4.89 -1.98 14.66
C VAL A 9 5.40 -2.71 15.90
N GLN A 10 4.69 -2.57 17.03
CA GLN A 10 5.11 -3.12 18.31
C GLN A 10 3.96 -3.85 18.99
N ASN A 11 4.16 -5.14 19.26
CA ASN A 11 3.24 -6.03 19.95
C ASN A 11 1.80 -5.95 19.43
N LEU A 12 1.62 -5.82 18.09
CA LEU A 12 0.32 -5.61 17.49
C LEU A 12 -0.51 -6.90 17.56
N GLY A 13 -1.75 -6.76 18.07
CA GLY A 13 -2.73 -7.84 18.16
C GLY A 13 -4.09 -7.44 17.61
N LYS A 14 -4.79 -8.39 16.98
CA LYS A 14 -6.13 -8.20 16.41
C LYS A 14 -7.03 -9.39 16.69
N HIS A 15 -8.27 -9.10 17.11
CA HIS A 15 -9.32 -10.08 17.36
C HIS A 15 -10.60 -9.69 16.62
N TYR A 16 -11.41 -10.67 16.21
CA TYR A 16 -12.80 -10.46 15.79
C TYR A 16 -13.72 -11.34 16.63
N GLY A 17 -14.63 -10.72 17.40
CA GLY A 17 -15.59 -11.43 18.23
C GLY A 17 -14.92 -12.40 19.24
N GLY A 18 -13.75 -12.03 19.79
CA GLY A 18 -12.97 -12.85 20.72
C GLY A 18 -12.09 -13.90 20.05
N THR A 19 -12.13 -14.06 18.73
CA THR A 19 -11.24 -14.95 17.98
C THR A 19 -9.98 -14.20 17.56
N PRO A 20 -8.78 -14.65 17.96
CA PRO A 20 -7.54 -14.01 17.55
C PRO A 20 -7.32 -14.19 16.05
N VAL A 21 -6.92 -13.11 15.36
CA VAL A 21 -6.48 -13.13 13.97
C VAL A 21 -4.96 -13.24 13.94
N PHE A 22 -4.28 -12.37 14.69
CA PHE A 22 -2.85 -12.42 14.94
C PHE A 22 -2.56 -11.74 16.28
N ALA A 23 -1.41 -12.06 16.88
CA ALA A 23 -0.94 -11.48 18.13
C ALA A 23 0.58 -11.27 18.07
N GLN A 24 1.09 -10.38 18.93
CA GLN A 24 2.53 -10.17 19.13
C GLN A 24 3.29 -9.92 17.81
N VAL A 25 2.72 -9.10 16.92
CA VAL A 25 3.37 -8.72 15.66
C VAL A 25 4.32 -7.56 15.91
N ASP A 26 5.61 -7.80 15.68
CA ASP A 26 6.69 -6.82 15.84
C ASP A 26 7.51 -6.75 14.55
N PHE A 27 7.62 -5.58 13.95
CA PHE A 27 8.56 -5.30 12.86
C PHE A 27 8.70 -3.79 12.63
N ALA A 28 9.74 -3.43 11.90
CA ALA A 28 9.93 -2.06 11.42
C ALA A 28 10.28 -2.05 9.94
N VAL A 29 9.94 -0.98 9.24
CA VAL A 29 10.27 -0.74 7.82
C VAL A 29 11.16 0.48 7.74
N GLN A 30 12.32 0.34 7.12
CA GLN A 30 13.27 1.43 6.94
C GLN A 30 12.84 2.35 5.78
N PRO A 31 13.32 3.60 5.72
CA PRO A 31 13.05 4.49 4.59
C PRO A 31 13.50 3.87 3.26
N GLY A 32 12.56 3.79 2.31
CA GLY A 32 12.79 3.19 0.99
C GLY A 32 12.91 1.67 0.98
N GLU A 33 12.74 0.98 2.13
CA GLU A 33 12.77 -0.48 2.20
C GLU A 33 11.53 -1.11 1.56
N PHE A 34 11.73 -2.21 0.85
CA PHE A 34 10.67 -3.09 0.39
C PHE A 34 10.60 -4.34 1.29
N VAL A 35 9.53 -4.46 2.06
CA VAL A 35 9.24 -5.62 2.90
C VAL A 35 8.10 -6.42 2.29
N ALA A 36 8.31 -7.72 2.08
CA ALA A 36 7.25 -8.66 1.72
C ALA A 36 6.75 -9.40 2.97
N ILE A 37 5.45 -9.49 3.14
CA ILE A 37 4.79 -10.27 4.20
C ILE A 37 4.12 -11.48 3.55
N VAL A 38 4.59 -12.66 3.89
CA VAL A 38 4.04 -13.95 3.45
C VAL A 38 3.37 -14.67 4.62
N GLY A 39 2.63 -15.73 4.33
CA GLY A 39 1.96 -16.55 5.35
C GLY A 39 0.77 -17.30 4.77
N ASP A 40 0.19 -18.20 5.54
CA ASP A 40 -0.91 -19.05 5.09
C ASP A 40 -2.16 -18.23 4.73
N SER A 41 -3.04 -18.83 3.92
CA SER A 41 -4.33 -18.20 3.60
C SER A 41 -5.16 -18.03 4.87
N GLY A 42 -5.76 -16.86 5.05
CA GLY A 42 -6.59 -16.57 6.22
C GLY A 42 -5.83 -16.22 7.51
N VAL A 43 -4.49 -16.18 7.52
CA VAL A 43 -3.70 -15.83 8.73
C VAL A 43 -3.82 -14.36 9.15
N GLY A 44 -4.52 -13.52 8.37
CA GLY A 44 -4.76 -12.12 8.72
C GLY A 44 -3.87 -11.09 8.00
N LYS A 45 -3.19 -11.46 6.90
CA LYS A 45 -2.30 -10.55 6.16
C LYS A 45 -2.99 -9.27 5.68
N SER A 46 -4.16 -9.39 5.03
CA SER A 46 -4.95 -8.24 4.58
C SER A 46 -5.47 -7.41 5.77
N THR A 47 -5.84 -8.08 6.86
CA THR A 47 -6.23 -7.42 8.11
C THR A 47 -5.07 -6.62 8.69
N LEU A 48 -3.86 -7.18 8.69
CA LEU A 48 -2.66 -6.46 9.11
C LEU A 48 -2.43 -5.21 8.25
N LEU A 49 -2.47 -5.32 6.91
CA LEU A 49 -2.35 -4.15 6.03
C LEU A 49 -3.43 -3.08 6.32
N ASN A 50 -4.68 -3.50 6.59
CA ASN A 50 -5.75 -2.57 6.94
C ASN A 50 -5.46 -1.85 8.27
N CYS A 51 -4.91 -2.54 9.28
CA CYS A 51 -4.45 -1.91 10.51
C CYS A 51 -3.32 -0.92 10.26
N LEU A 52 -2.30 -1.29 9.45
CA LEU A 52 -1.19 -0.41 9.09
C LEU A 52 -1.65 0.85 8.34
N ALA A 53 -2.70 0.74 7.54
CA ALA A 53 -3.32 1.86 6.85
C ALA A 53 -4.24 2.70 7.76
N GLY A 54 -4.52 2.25 8.98
CA GLY A 54 -5.55 2.84 9.84
C GLY A 54 -6.97 2.72 9.25
N LEU A 55 -7.20 1.71 8.41
CA LEU A 55 -8.53 1.35 7.87
C LEU A 55 -9.32 0.45 8.82
N ASP A 56 -8.62 -0.32 9.64
CA ASP A 56 -9.18 -1.14 10.69
C ASP A 56 -8.52 -0.79 12.03
N GLN A 57 -9.21 -1.08 13.12
CA GLN A 57 -8.70 -0.93 14.47
C GLN A 57 -7.96 -2.20 14.89
N TRP A 58 -7.04 -2.07 15.82
CA TRP A 58 -6.35 -3.19 16.47
C TRP A 58 -6.62 -3.17 17.96
N ASP A 59 -6.42 -4.29 18.64
CA ASP A 59 -6.82 -4.44 20.03
C ASP A 59 -5.63 -4.26 20.99
N GLU A 60 -4.40 -4.57 20.54
CA GLU A 60 -3.18 -4.50 21.34
C GLU A 60 -2.03 -3.91 20.53
N GLY A 61 -1.08 -3.30 21.24
CA GLY A 61 0.15 -2.77 20.64
C GLY A 61 0.01 -1.43 19.94
N ASP A 62 1.02 -1.06 19.19
CA ASP A 62 1.15 0.25 18.58
C ASP A 62 1.66 0.22 17.15
N ILE A 63 1.20 1.20 16.37
CA ILE A 63 1.72 1.51 15.03
C ILE A 63 2.19 2.96 15.02
N THR A 64 3.47 3.17 14.74
CA THR A 64 4.07 4.50 14.61
C THR A 64 4.59 4.70 13.18
N TYR A 65 4.14 5.76 12.53
CA TYR A 65 4.67 6.22 11.25
C TYR A 65 5.62 7.40 11.48
N THR A 66 6.77 7.40 10.82
CA THR A 66 7.73 8.52 10.86
C THR A 66 7.92 9.07 9.44
N ALA A 67 7.52 10.31 9.25
CA ALA A 67 7.67 11.01 7.97
C ALA A 67 9.15 11.34 7.67
N ALA A 68 9.47 11.64 6.42
CA ALA A 68 10.83 11.94 5.98
C ALA A 68 11.48 13.14 6.72
N ASN A 69 10.68 14.06 7.24
CA ASN A 69 11.14 15.18 8.06
C ASN A 69 11.42 14.79 9.53
N GLY A 70 11.27 13.51 9.90
CA GLY A 70 11.46 13.00 11.26
C GLY A 70 10.24 13.12 12.17
N THR A 71 9.11 13.67 11.71
CA THR A 71 7.89 13.75 12.50
C THR A 71 7.28 12.37 12.70
N ALA A 72 7.23 11.90 13.94
CA ALA A 72 6.58 10.64 14.30
C ALA A 72 5.10 10.86 14.63
N THR A 73 4.26 9.97 14.14
CA THR A 73 2.82 9.92 14.41
C THR A 73 2.46 8.54 14.91
N ARG A 74 1.97 8.46 16.15
CA ARG A 74 1.43 7.22 16.72
C ARG A 74 -0.04 7.12 16.34
N LEU A 75 -0.43 6.08 15.60
CA LEU A 75 -1.78 5.97 15.04
C LEU A 75 -2.84 5.75 16.13
N ALA A 76 -2.47 5.19 17.27
CA ALA A 76 -3.37 5.03 18.42
C ALA A 76 -3.84 6.35 19.02
N ASP A 77 -3.06 7.44 18.88
CA ASP A 77 -3.39 8.75 19.41
C ASP A 77 -4.36 9.55 18.51
N LEU A 78 -4.66 9.02 17.32
CA LEU A 78 -5.52 9.65 16.33
C LEU A 78 -6.97 9.15 16.46
N ASP A 79 -7.93 10.07 16.48
CA ASP A 79 -9.32 9.72 16.23
C ASP A 79 -9.56 9.32 14.77
N ASP A 80 -10.74 8.85 14.43
CA ASP A 80 -11.08 8.37 13.08
C ASP A 80 -10.90 9.44 12.01
N THR A 81 -11.22 10.70 12.32
CA THR A 81 -11.06 11.83 11.40
C THR A 81 -9.58 12.14 11.17
N ALA A 82 -8.80 12.26 12.24
CA ALA A 82 -7.36 12.51 12.16
C ALA A 82 -6.63 11.36 11.45
N ARG A 83 -7.05 10.11 11.70
CA ARG A 83 -6.51 8.92 11.04
C ARG A 83 -6.80 8.91 9.54
N ALA A 84 -8.01 9.31 9.13
CA ALA A 84 -8.36 9.46 7.71
C ALA A 84 -7.53 10.58 7.03
N LEU A 85 -7.31 11.71 7.73
CA LEU A 85 -6.46 12.79 7.25
C LEU A 85 -4.99 12.37 7.12
N TRP A 86 -4.46 11.64 8.10
CA TRP A 86 -3.13 11.08 8.06
C TRP A 86 -2.99 10.12 6.87
N ARG A 87 -3.91 9.14 6.73
CA ARG A 87 -3.88 8.14 5.66
C ARG A 87 -3.84 8.78 4.27
N ARG A 88 -4.73 9.76 4.00
CA ARG A 88 -4.78 10.42 2.69
C ARG A 88 -3.50 11.17 2.33
N ALA A 89 -2.72 11.59 3.33
CA ALA A 89 -1.48 12.34 3.10
C ALA A 89 -0.24 11.44 2.97
N HIS A 90 -0.23 10.31 3.67
CA HIS A 90 1.00 9.54 3.88
C HIS A 90 0.97 8.13 3.30
N VAL A 91 -0.22 7.59 2.99
CA VAL A 91 -0.37 6.19 2.56
C VAL A 91 -0.91 6.10 1.14
N GLY A 92 -0.20 5.35 0.29
CA GLY A 92 -0.74 4.78 -0.93
C GLY A 92 -1.22 3.35 -0.65
N PHE A 93 -2.36 2.95 -1.21
CA PHE A 93 -2.86 1.58 -1.04
C PHE A 93 -3.22 0.98 -2.40
N VAL A 94 -2.66 -0.20 -2.68
CA VAL A 94 -2.97 -1.01 -3.87
C VAL A 94 -3.69 -2.27 -3.41
N PHE A 95 -4.95 -2.41 -3.78
CA PHE A 95 -5.79 -3.56 -3.43
C PHE A 95 -5.72 -4.65 -4.51
N GLN A 96 -5.99 -5.89 -4.11
CA GLN A 96 -6.11 -7.03 -5.01
C GLN A 96 -7.23 -6.83 -6.06
N ALA A 97 -8.35 -6.25 -5.67
CA ALA A 97 -9.53 -6.03 -6.50
C ALA A 97 -9.56 -4.66 -7.18
N PHE A 98 -8.43 -4.08 -7.57
CA PHE A 98 -8.26 -2.78 -8.25
C PHE A 98 -8.97 -1.59 -7.58
N HIS A 99 -10.23 -1.72 -7.17
CA HIS A 99 -11.13 -0.69 -6.59
C HIS A 99 -11.15 0.62 -7.41
N VAL A 100 -11.07 0.49 -8.73
CA VAL A 100 -11.18 1.63 -9.67
C VAL A 100 -12.65 2.03 -9.74
N LEU A 101 -12.95 3.32 -9.62
CA LEU A 101 -14.32 3.84 -9.64
C LEU A 101 -14.88 3.81 -11.06
N PRO A 102 -15.96 3.06 -11.33
CA PRO A 102 -16.41 2.76 -12.70
C PRO A 102 -17.02 3.95 -13.44
N HIS A 103 -17.43 5.00 -12.72
CA HIS A 103 -18.06 6.20 -13.28
C HIS A 103 -17.07 7.35 -13.51
N LEU A 104 -15.83 7.19 -13.12
CA LEU A 104 -14.73 8.12 -13.36
C LEU A 104 -13.84 7.57 -14.48
N ASP A 105 -13.35 8.43 -15.34
CA ASP A 105 -12.31 8.05 -16.31
C ASP A 105 -10.97 7.74 -15.60
N VAL A 106 -10.00 7.28 -16.37
CA VAL A 106 -8.68 6.88 -15.85
C VAL A 106 -7.97 8.06 -15.20
N ALA A 107 -7.97 9.25 -15.82
CA ALA A 107 -7.32 10.43 -15.28
C ALA A 107 -7.99 10.91 -13.99
N GLN A 108 -9.32 10.89 -13.94
CA GLN A 108 -10.09 11.21 -12.73
C GLN A 108 -9.82 10.23 -11.59
N ASN A 109 -9.76 8.92 -11.89
CA ASN A 109 -9.40 7.92 -10.87
C ASN A 109 -8.02 8.18 -10.29
N VAL A 110 -7.03 8.49 -11.10
CA VAL A 110 -5.67 8.80 -10.65
C VAL A 110 -5.62 10.11 -9.88
N ALA A 111 -6.42 11.11 -10.27
CA ALA A 111 -6.46 12.42 -9.60
C ALA A 111 -7.07 12.41 -8.18
N LEU A 112 -7.86 11.39 -7.83
CA LEU A 112 -8.61 11.33 -6.56
C LEU A 112 -7.79 11.67 -5.30
N PRO A 113 -6.58 11.11 -5.07
CA PRO A 113 -5.81 11.43 -3.88
C PRO A 113 -5.39 12.90 -3.82
N LEU A 114 -5.06 13.50 -4.97
CA LEU A 114 -4.75 14.93 -5.03
C LEU A 114 -5.97 15.79 -4.69
N MET A 115 -7.14 15.44 -5.25
CA MET A 115 -8.40 16.12 -4.96
C MET A 115 -8.74 16.05 -3.45
N LEU A 116 -8.56 14.89 -2.82
CA LEU A 116 -8.76 14.73 -1.38
C LEU A 116 -7.79 15.59 -0.54
N LEU A 117 -6.61 15.89 -1.07
CA LEU A 117 -5.64 16.81 -0.46
C LEU A 117 -5.92 18.28 -0.80
N GLY A 118 -7.02 18.59 -1.52
CA GLY A 118 -7.33 19.94 -1.98
C GLY A 118 -6.39 20.45 -3.09
N GLN A 119 -5.72 19.54 -3.79
CA GLN A 119 -4.77 19.85 -4.86
C GLN A 119 -5.38 19.55 -6.23
N THR A 120 -5.05 20.39 -7.21
CA THR A 120 -5.38 20.16 -8.62
C THR A 120 -4.09 20.26 -9.43
N ASP A 121 -3.61 19.13 -9.95
CA ASP A 121 -2.36 19.05 -10.71
C ASP A 121 -2.52 18.10 -11.90
N PRO A 122 -3.15 18.53 -13.00
CA PRO A 122 -3.33 17.71 -14.19
C PRO A 122 -2.00 17.27 -14.83
N ALA A 123 -0.95 18.09 -14.72
CA ALA A 123 0.37 17.75 -15.26
C ALA A 123 0.98 16.56 -14.53
N ARG A 124 0.85 16.52 -13.19
CA ARG A 124 1.28 15.38 -12.37
C ARG A 124 0.48 14.12 -12.68
N VAL A 125 -0.84 14.25 -12.85
CA VAL A 125 -1.70 13.12 -13.25
C VAL A 125 -1.24 12.56 -14.59
N GLN A 126 -1.02 13.42 -15.60
CA GLN A 126 -0.56 12.98 -16.91
C GLN A 126 0.84 12.33 -16.82
N ALA A 127 1.79 12.93 -16.13
CA ALA A 127 3.11 12.36 -15.94
C ALA A 127 3.06 10.97 -15.25
N MET A 128 2.17 10.80 -14.27
CA MET A 128 1.96 9.49 -13.64
C MET A 128 1.35 8.48 -14.60
N LEU A 129 0.38 8.88 -15.42
CA LEU A 129 -0.20 8.01 -16.46
C LEU A 129 0.85 7.59 -17.50
N ASP A 130 1.72 8.52 -17.91
CA ASP A 130 2.82 8.22 -18.84
C ASP A 130 3.80 7.22 -18.20
N ALA A 131 4.16 7.42 -16.95
CA ALA A 131 5.08 6.55 -16.20
C ALA A 131 4.54 5.12 -16.06
N VAL A 132 3.22 4.93 -15.93
CA VAL A 132 2.61 3.59 -15.89
C VAL A 132 2.18 3.08 -17.27
N GLY A 133 2.54 3.78 -18.36
CA GLY A 133 2.23 3.37 -19.74
C GLY A 133 0.75 3.47 -20.10
N LEU A 134 0.03 4.41 -19.51
CA LEU A 134 -1.40 4.68 -19.74
C LEU A 134 -1.67 6.09 -20.27
N GLY A 135 -0.64 6.84 -20.70
CA GLY A 135 -0.75 8.26 -21.09
C GLY A 135 -1.83 8.57 -22.11
N ALA A 136 -2.02 7.69 -23.10
CA ALA A 136 -3.05 7.83 -24.13
C ALA A 136 -4.45 7.34 -23.70
N LEU A 137 -4.60 6.81 -22.48
CA LEU A 137 -5.84 6.20 -22.01
C LEU A 137 -6.56 7.03 -20.93
N GLY A 138 -6.11 8.26 -20.66
CA GLY A 138 -6.63 9.10 -19.57
C GLY A 138 -8.14 9.32 -19.60
N SER A 139 -8.73 9.47 -20.78
CA SER A 139 -10.18 9.69 -21.00
C SER A 139 -11.00 8.39 -21.12
N ARG A 140 -10.38 7.21 -21.00
CA ARG A 140 -11.11 5.93 -21.05
C ARG A 140 -11.81 5.65 -19.74
N LEU A 141 -12.96 4.97 -19.82
CA LEU A 141 -13.64 4.43 -18.66
C LEU A 141 -13.04 3.06 -18.26
N PRO A 142 -13.09 2.68 -16.98
CA PRO A 142 -12.55 1.42 -16.50
C PRO A 142 -13.03 0.18 -17.25
N GLN A 143 -14.27 0.17 -17.71
CA GLN A 143 -14.86 -0.96 -18.46
C GLN A 143 -14.18 -1.20 -19.84
N GLN A 144 -13.40 -0.23 -20.32
CA GLN A 144 -12.68 -0.31 -21.59
C GLN A 144 -11.23 -0.80 -21.42
N LEU A 145 -10.83 -1.16 -20.20
CA LEU A 145 -9.46 -1.53 -19.85
C LEU A 145 -9.33 -3.03 -19.56
N SER A 146 -8.16 -3.60 -19.87
CA SER A 146 -7.79 -4.94 -19.42
C SER A 146 -7.48 -4.95 -17.92
N GLY A 147 -7.46 -6.15 -17.29
CA GLY A 147 -7.11 -6.30 -15.88
C GLY A 147 -5.73 -5.71 -15.54
N GLY A 148 -4.71 -5.93 -16.37
CA GLY A 148 -3.39 -5.34 -16.17
C GLY A 148 -3.37 -3.81 -16.33
N GLN A 149 -4.23 -3.24 -17.19
CA GLN A 149 -4.40 -1.80 -17.29
C GLN A 149 -5.11 -1.24 -16.05
N LEU A 150 -6.15 -1.89 -15.55
CA LEU A 150 -6.83 -1.51 -14.30
C LEU A 150 -5.88 -1.53 -13.10
N GLN A 151 -5.00 -2.55 -13.02
CA GLN A 151 -4.01 -2.59 -11.97
C GLN A 151 -3.00 -1.44 -12.07
N ARG A 152 -2.57 -1.08 -13.27
CA ARG A 152 -1.70 0.09 -13.48
C ARG A 152 -2.39 1.41 -13.11
N VAL A 153 -3.70 1.54 -13.33
CA VAL A 153 -4.50 2.67 -12.82
C VAL A 153 -4.49 2.70 -11.29
N ALA A 154 -4.69 1.55 -10.63
CA ALA A 154 -4.67 1.46 -9.17
C ALA A 154 -3.29 1.85 -8.59
N ILE A 155 -2.20 1.42 -9.22
CA ILE A 155 -0.82 1.80 -8.84
C ILE A 155 -0.60 3.30 -9.03
N ALA A 156 -0.97 3.85 -10.19
CA ALA A 156 -0.86 5.28 -10.47
C ALA A 156 -1.62 6.12 -9.43
N ARG A 157 -2.85 5.72 -9.12
CA ARG A 157 -3.65 6.36 -8.08
C ARG A 157 -2.99 6.30 -6.71
N ALA A 158 -2.43 5.14 -6.34
CA ALA A 158 -1.77 4.98 -5.04
C ALA A 158 -0.52 5.83 -4.88
N LEU A 159 0.15 6.21 -5.98
CA LEU A 159 1.44 6.92 -5.97
C LEU A 159 1.38 8.40 -6.36
N VAL A 160 0.31 8.87 -7.02
CA VAL A 160 0.23 10.23 -7.60
C VAL A 160 0.47 11.33 -6.57
N HIS A 161 0.08 11.14 -5.32
CA HIS A 161 0.25 12.10 -4.23
C HIS A 161 1.60 11.97 -3.49
N ARG A 162 2.49 11.07 -3.95
CA ARG A 162 3.84 10.79 -3.39
C ARG A 162 3.78 10.40 -1.92
N PRO A 163 3.11 9.30 -1.57
CA PRO A 163 3.07 8.83 -0.19
C PRO A 163 4.46 8.38 0.27
N GLY A 164 4.73 8.50 1.59
CA GLY A 164 5.95 7.94 2.17
C GLY A 164 5.87 6.43 2.41
N LEU A 165 4.65 5.90 2.49
CA LEU A 165 4.37 4.47 2.71
C LEU A 165 3.39 3.95 1.64
N LEU A 166 3.79 2.91 0.94
CA LEU A 166 2.93 2.17 0.02
C LEU A 166 2.59 0.81 0.62
N LEU A 167 1.31 0.48 0.68
CA LEU A 167 0.79 -0.80 1.12
C LEU A 167 0.16 -1.51 -0.09
N ALA A 168 0.49 -2.77 -0.31
CA ALA A 168 -0.02 -3.52 -1.45
C ALA A 168 -0.51 -4.89 -1.00
N ASP A 169 -1.79 -5.17 -1.23
CA ASP A 169 -2.44 -6.44 -0.90
C ASP A 169 -2.63 -7.26 -2.18
N GLU A 170 -1.83 -8.30 -2.38
CA GLU A 170 -1.88 -9.20 -3.54
C GLU A 170 -2.00 -8.45 -4.89
N PRO A 171 -1.16 -7.44 -5.19
CA PRO A 171 -1.38 -6.52 -6.31
C PRO A 171 -1.35 -7.19 -7.68
N THR A 172 -0.97 -8.45 -7.77
CA THR A 172 -0.90 -9.22 -9.02
C THR A 172 -1.71 -10.52 -8.99
N GLY A 173 -2.44 -10.77 -7.90
CA GLY A 173 -3.14 -12.06 -7.70
C GLY A 173 -4.23 -12.38 -8.73
N ASN A 174 -4.76 -11.37 -9.43
CA ASN A 174 -5.80 -11.52 -10.46
C ASN A 174 -5.28 -11.44 -11.89
N LEU A 175 -3.95 -11.48 -12.09
CA LEU A 175 -3.30 -11.32 -13.38
C LEU A 175 -2.62 -12.61 -13.83
N ASP A 176 -2.51 -12.81 -15.14
CA ASP A 176 -1.66 -13.86 -15.69
C ASP A 176 -0.18 -13.63 -15.34
N PRO A 177 0.67 -14.68 -15.32
CA PRO A 177 2.05 -14.56 -14.85
C PRO A 177 2.90 -13.51 -15.58
N THR A 178 2.70 -13.35 -16.89
CA THR A 178 3.47 -12.39 -17.69
C THR A 178 3.07 -10.94 -17.34
N THR A 179 1.78 -10.67 -17.28
CA THR A 179 1.24 -9.37 -16.87
C THR A 179 1.61 -9.07 -15.41
N ALA A 180 1.55 -10.07 -14.52
CA ALA A 180 1.94 -9.94 -13.12
C ALA A 180 3.41 -9.49 -12.96
N ALA A 181 4.34 -10.09 -13.72
CA ALA A 181 5.75 -9.70 -13.69
C ALA A 181 5.94 -8.24 -14.11
N LEU A 182 5.31 -7.82 -15.22
CA LEU A 182 5.38 -6.43 -15.73
C LEU A 182 4.79 -5.42 -14.74
N VAL A 183 3.67 -5.76 -14.11
CA VAL A 183 3.01 -4.89 -13.12
C VAL A 183 3.87 -4.78 -11.86
N MET A 184 4.52 -5.86 -11.41
CA MET A 184 5.45 -5.82 -10.27
C MET A 184 6.69 -4.99 -10.59
N ASP A 185 7.27 -5.12 -11.79
CA ASP A 185 8.40 -4.29 -12.23
C ASP A 185 8.05 -2.81 -12.16
N LEU A 186 6.89 -2.45 -12.68
CA LEU A 186 6.37 -1.09 -12.67
C LEU A 186 6.16 -0.57 -11.23
N LEU A 187 5.49 -1.36 -10.39
CA LEU A 187 5.23 -1.02 -8.99
C LEU A 187 6.52 -0.70 -8.25
N LEU A 188 7.52 -1.58 -8.37
CA LEU A 188 8.81 -1.42 -7.70
C LEU A 188 9.61 -0.23 -8.25
N ALA A 189 9.64 -0.06 -9.57
CA ALA A 189 10.31 1.07 -10.21
C ALA A 189 9.72 2.40 -9.72
N GLN A 190 8.40 2.55 -9.76
CA GLN A 190 7.72 3.77 -9.33
C GLN A 190 7.86 4.02 -7.82
N THR A 191 7.83 2.98 -7.00
CA THR A 191 8.03 3.11 -5.54
C THR A 191 9.43 3.61 -5.22
N ARG A 192 10.45 3.05 -5.86
CA ARG A 192 11.86 3.46 -5.70
C ARG A 192 12.11 4.89 -6.21
N GLU A 193 11.58 5.23 -7.38
CA GLU A 193 11.71 6.59 -7.97
C GLU A 193 11.16 7.66 -7.03
N GLN A 194 10.09 7.35 -6.30
CA GLN A 194 9.46 8.28 -5.36
C GLN A 194 10.06 8.21 -3.95
N GLY A 195 10.96 7.27 -3.67
CA GLY A 195 11.58 7.08 -2.36
C GLY A 195 10.61 6.59 -1.29
N ALA A 196 9.49 6.00 -1.68
CA ALA A 196 8.52 5.44 -0.75
C ALA A 196 9.00 4.09 -0.19
N SER A 197 8.59 3.76 1.04
CA SER A 197 8.75 2.41 1.59
C SER A 197 7.55 1.55 1.17
N LEU A 198 7.78 0.25 0.89
CA LEU A 198 6.73 -0.66 0.43
C LEU A 198 6.54 -1.82 1.41
N VAL A 199 5.30 -2.06 1.82
CA VAL A 199 4.88 -3.31 2.47
C VAL A 199 3.95 -4.05 1.52
N LEU A 200 4.39 -5.21 1.04
CA LEU A 200 3.66 -6.07 0.12
C LEU A 200 3.18 -7.32 0.84
N VAL A 201 1.89 -7.58 0.83
CA VAL A 201 1.34 -8.90 1.17
C VAL A 201 1.20 -9.72 -0.10
N THR A 202 1.72 -10.95 -0.09
CA THR A 202 1.64 -11.82 -1.27
C THR A 202 1.74 -13.31 -0.93
N HIS A 203 1.13 -14.13 -1.78
CA HIS A 203 1.34 -15.59 -1.84
C HIS A 203 2.33 -15.98 -2.95
N SER A 204 2.79 -15.03 -3.77
CA SER A 204 3.73 -15.28 -4.86
C SER A 204 5.16 -15.27 -4.34
N ASP A 205 5.83 -16.42 -4.39
CA ASP A 205 7.25 -16.53 -4.07
C ASP A 205 8.10 -15.65 -4.99
N ALA A 206 7.71 -15.52 -6.25
CA ALA A 206 8.40 -14.67 -7.21
C ALA A 206 8.31 -13.18 -6.86
N ALA A 207 7.18 -12.73 -6.33
CA ALA A 207 7.02 -11.37 -5.84
C ALA A 207 7.78 -11.15 -4.53
N ALA A 208 7.69 -12.09 -3.59
CA ALA A 208 8.39 -12.05 -2.30
C ALA A 208 9.93 -12.05 -2.47
N ALA A 209 10.46 -12.82 -3.41
CA ALA A 209 11.89 -12.88 -3.69
C ALA A 209 12.50 -11.55 -4.19
N ARG A 210 11.69 -10.57 -4.53
CA ARG A 210 12.12 -9.22 -4.96
C ARG A 210 12.25 -8.23 -3.81
N ALA A 211 11.79 -8.62 -2.61
CA ALA A 211 11.84 -7.77 -1.42
C ALA A 211 13.26 -7.73 -0.84
N ASP A 212 13.57 -6.60 -0.19
CA ASP A 212 14.81 -6.46 0.57
C ASP A 212 14.77 -7.37 1.82
N ARG A 213 13.54 -7.61 2.34
CA ARG A 213 13.31 -8.51 3.47
C ARG A 213 11.94 -9.18 3.35
N VAL A 214 11.88 -10.46 3.73
CA VAL A 214 10.66 -11.26 3.76
C VAL A 214 10.33 -11.60 5.21
N LEU A 215 9.12 -11.29 5.62
CA LEU A 215 8.57 -11.61 6.94
C LEU A 215 7.43 -12.62 6.78
N ARG A 216 7.34 -13.56 7.70
CA ARG A 216 6.22 -14.53 7.73
C ARG A 216 5.28 -14.20 8.86
N LEU A 217 4.03 -13.89 8.52
CA LEU A 217 2.96 -13.74 9.51
C LEU A 217 2.43 -15.12 9.90
N THR A 218 2.31 -15.33 11.22
CA THR A 218 1.66 -16.50 11.83
C THR A 218 0.59 -16.01 12.82
N ALA A 219 -0.24 -16.92 13.31
CA ALA A 219 -1.25 -16.56 14.32
C ALA A 219 -0.64 -16.05 15.64
N SER A 220 0.60 -16.43 15.93
CA SER A 220 1.32 -16.09 17.16
C SER A 220 2.38 -15.00 17.00
N GLY A 221 2.47 -14.36 15.83
CA GLY A 221 3.42 -13.25 15.62
C GLY A 221 4.08 -13.26 14.25
N MET A 222 5.13 -12.46 14.14
CA MET A 222 5.93 -12.28 12.93
C MET A 222 7.27 -13.01 13.10
N VAL A 223 7.69 -13.71 12.03
CA VAL A 223 8.98 -14.44 11.97
C VAL A 223 9.71 -14.01 10.69
N GLY A 224 11.01 -13.74 10.77
CA GLY A 224 11.83 -13.39 9.60
C GLY A 224 13.18 -12.87 9.97
#